data_7b245b084931d609241cdc20c0dab95d
#
_entry.id   7b245b084931d609241cdc20c0dab95d
#
_cell.length_a   1.000
_cell.length_b   1.000
_cell.length_c   1.000
_cell.angle_alpha   90.00
_cell.angle_beta   90.00
_cell.angle_gamma   90.00
#
_symmetry.space_group_name_H-M   'P 1'
#
loop_
_entity.id
_entity.type
_entity.pdbx_description
1 polymer ?
#
loop_
_entity_poly.entity_id
_entity_poly.type
_entity_poly.pdbx_seq_one_letter_code
_entity_poly.pdbx_strand_id
1 'polypeptide(L)'
;MTKRERVFAALARAPVDRPPVAFWRHAPDVDHTAKGLAEAMLAFHRRFDLDLIKVMSSGVYCVEDWGCTVAYTGSPNGAKQCTAHGVRTTADWARVRELDPGAGALGRELDALRLIVRGRHDDAPVLHTIFAPLTVARKLAGEQLDADLRATPQAVLPALETITRTVTRYALAALDAGADGLFVATQTASREAFAGDEFTRFGLPATRRLLEGVAPRSKFTLLHIHGRDVAFDALAALPVHAINWHDRLTPPSLGEALRRFPGAVVGGLSEWQTLRRGPAGAVAEEVGDAIRQTQGRGLIVAPGCVLPLDAPETHLDAAVDAVKRNRA
;
A
#
# COMPACT_ATOMS: atom_id res chain seq x y z
N MET A 1 -23.61 -8.30 -7.92
CA MET A 1 -22.40 -8.96 -7.38
C MET A 1 -22.20 -8.55 -5.95
N THR A 2 -21.71 -9.45 -5.08
CA THR A 2 -21.21 -9.09 -3.75
C THR A 2 -19.91 -8.27 -3.90
N LYS A 3 -19.43 -7.65 -2.82
CA LYS A 3 -18.17 -6.89 -2.85
C LYS A 3 -16.98 -7.78 -3.21
N ARG A 4 -16.92 -8.97 -2.61
CA ARG A 4 -15.88 -9.96 -2.89
C ARG A 4 -15.90 -10.42 -4.35
N GLU A 5 -17.05 -10.81 -4.86
CA GLU A 5 -17.20 -11.21 -6.27
C GLU A 5 -16.73 -10.11 -7.22
N ARG A 6 -17.13 -8.87 -6.97
CA ARG A 6 -16.76 -7.70 -7.79
C ARG A 6 -15.26 -7.46 -7.80
N VAL A 7 -14.62 -7.49 -6.63
CA VAL A 7 -13.16 -7.30 -6.52
C VAL A 7 -12.41 -8.40 -7.26
N PHE A 8 -12.77 -9.68 -7.01
CA PHE A 8 -12.06 -10.80 -7.65
C PHE A 8 -12.33 -10.88 -9.16
N ALA A 9 -13.54 -10.51 -9.62
CA ALA A 9 -13.82 -10.38 -11.05
C ALA A 9 -12.98 -9.27 -11.69
N ALA A 10 -12.82 -8.12 -11.02
CA ALA A 10 -11.94 -7.04 -11.50
C ALA A 10 -10.48 -7.52 -11.58
N LEU A 11 -9.96 -8.26 -10.59
CA LEU A 11 -8.61 -8.82 -10.62
C LEU A 11 -8.41 -9.77 -11.82
N ALA A 12 -9.44 -10.55 -12.16
CA ALA A 12 -9.43 -11.46 -13.30
C ALA A 12 -9.77 -10.76 -14.65
N ARG A 13 -9.96 -9.43 -14.66
CA ARG A 13 -10.44 -8.64 -15.81
C ARG A 13 -11.76 -9.16 -16.40
N ALA A 14 -12.52 -9.89 -15.61
CA ALA A 14 -13.85 -10.34 -15.98
C ALA A 14 -14.86 -9.17 -15.95
N PRO A 15 -16.02 -9.31 -16.60
CA PRO A 15 -17.10 -8.33 -16.49
C PRO A 15 -17.55 -8.15 -15.03
N VAL A 16 -17.83 -6.91 -14.65
CA VAL A 16 -18.34 -6.54 -13.34
C VAL A 16 -19.62 -5.71 -13.50
N ASP A 17 -20.49 -5.72 -12.50
CA ASP A 17 -21.70 -4.87 -12.49
C ASP A 17 -21.38 -3.36 -12.39
N ARG A 18 -20.25 -3.04 -11.83
CA ARG A 18 -19.55 -1.75 -11.79
C ARG A 18 -18.11 -1.97 -11.33
N PRO A 19 -17.15 -1.09 -11.60
CA PRO A 19 -15.82 -1.18 -10.99
C PRO A 19 -15.91 -1.17 -9.44
N PRO A 20 -15.08 -1.93 -8.73
CA PRO A 20 -14.92 -1.75 -7.29
C PRO A 20 -14.38 -0.36 -6.96
N VAL A 21 -14.70 0.15 -5.76
CA VAL A 21 -14.18 1.42 -5.23
C VAL A 21 -13.53 1.21 -3.87
N ALA A 22 -12.36 1.82 -3.67
CA ALA A 22 -11.61 1.73 -2.43
C ALA A 22 -10.92 3.04 -2.08
N PHE A 23 -10.89 3.37 -0.79
CA PHE A 23 -10.14 4.49 -0.24
C PHE A 23 -9.36 4.06 0.98
N TRP A 24 -8.30 4.81 1.30
CA TRP A 24 -7.51 4.62 2.51
C TRP A 24 -6.98 5.94 3.06
N ARG A 25 -7.13 6.12 4.38
CA ARG A 25 -6.74 7.30 5.13
C ARG A 25 -6.15 6.88 6.47
N HIS A 26 -5.06 7.51 6.91
CA HIS A 26 -4.50 7.30 8.23
C HIS A 26 -5.44 7.79 9.34
N ALA A 27 -5.29 7.21 10.51
CA ALA A 27 -5.95 7.62 11.74
C ALA A 27 -4.91 7.82 12.87
N PRO A 28 -4.02 8.84 12.75
CA PRO A 28 -2.80 8.94 13.56
C PRO A 28 -3.06 9.02 15.07
N ASP A 29 -4.23 9.50 15.47
CA ASP A 29 -4.61 9.65 16.89
C ASP A 29 -4.92 8.31 17.56
N VAL A 30 -5.34 7.28 16.81
CA VAL A 30 -5.82 6.00 17.34
C VAL A 30 -5.08 4.77 16.83
N ASP A 31 -4.31 4.88 15.73
CA ASP A 31 -3.62 3.77 15.08
C ASP A 31 -2.41 3.21 15.86
N HIS A 32 -2.15 3.75 17.05
CA HIS A 32 -1.14 3.24 17.97
C HIS A 32 -1.62 2.07 18.83
N THR A 33 -2.90 1.70 18.75
CA THR A 33 -3.48 0.53 19.40
C THR A 33 -4.21 -0.35 18.40
N ALA A 34 -4.20 -1.67 18.62
CA ALA A 34 -4.91 -2.63 17.78
C ALA A 34 -6.41 -2.32 17.67
N LYS A 35 -7.05 -1.99 18.81
CA LYS A 35 -8.46 -1.65 18.88
C LYS A 35 -8.76 -0.35 18.12
N GLY A 36 -7.99 0.70 18.38
CA GLY A 36 -8.21 2.01 17.74
C GLY A 36 -8.05 1.94 16.21
N LEU A 37 -7.01 1.26 15.73
CA LEU A 37 -6.85 1.04 14.29
C LEU A 37 -8.03 0.26 13.72
N ALA A 38 -8.47 -0.83 14.35
CA ALA A 38 -9.57 -1.64 13.87
C ALA A 38 -10.89 -0.87 13.81
N GLU A 39 -11.23 -0.14 14.86
CA GLU A 39 -12.45 0.68 14.93
C GLU A 39 -12.45 1.77 13.83
N ALA A 40 -11.32 2.46 13.64
CA ALA A 40 -11.18 3.48 12.59
C ALA A 40 -11.37 2.88 11.18
N MET A 41 -10.74 1.75 10.89
CA MET A 41 -10.86 1.09 9.58
C MET A 41 -12.28 0.61 9.30
N LEU A 42 -12.94 -0.02 10.27
CA LEU A 42 -14.31 -0.50 10.15
C LEU A 42 -15.32 0.67 10.02
N ALA A 43 -15.12 1.76 10.77
CA ALA A 43 -15.96 2.95 10.67
C ALA A 43 -15.84 3.59 9.29
N PHE A 44 -14.61 3.75 8.77
CA PHE A 44 -14.34 4.31 7.46
C PHE A 44 -14.94 3.44 6.33
N HIS A 45 -14.76 2.13 6.41
CA HIS A 45 -15.37 1.19 5.47
C HIS A 45 -16.90 1.29 5.44
N ARG A 46 -17.55 1.29 6.62
CA ARG A 46 -19.01 1.44 6.70
C ARG A 46 -19.51 2.77 6.18
N ARG A 47 -18.79 3.88 6.50
CA ARG A 47 -19.20 5.24 6.11
C ARG A 47 -19.29 5.40 4.61
N PHE A 48 -18.37 4.81 3.85
CA PHE A 48 -18.31 4.97 2.39
C PHE A 48 -18.74 3.72 1.61
N ASP A 49 -19.16 2.66 2.27
CA ASP A 49 -19.60 1.41 1.64
C ASP A 49 -18.59 0.89 0.59
N LEU A 50 -17.32 0.81 0.98
CA LEU A 50 -16.20 0.46 0.10
C LEU A 50 -16.21 -1.02 -0.28
N ASP A 51 -15.67 -1.36 -1.46
CA ASP A 51 -15.62 -2.74 -1.94
C ASP A 51 -14.45 -3.57 -1.37
N LEU A 52 -13.44 -2.92 -0.77
CA LEU A 52 -12.36 -3.59 -0.05
C LEU A 52 -11.88 -2.77 1.15
N ILE A 53 -11.31 -3.43 2.13
CA ILE A 53 -10.68 -2.83 3.30
C ILE A 53 -9.17 -2.96 3.15
N LYS A 54 -8.47 -1.84 3.00
CA LYS A 54 -7.03 -1.79 3.17
C LYS A 54 -6.74 -1.40 4.62
N VAL A 55 -6.09 -2.28 5.38
CA VAL A 55 -5.64 -1.96 6.75
C VAL A 55 -4.59 -0.85 6.67
N MET A 56 -4.96 0.34 7.15
CA MET A 56 -4.13 1.52 7.07
C MET A 56 -3.30 1.71 8.34
N SER A 57 -2.37 0.78 8.54
CA SER A 57 -1.38 0.85 9.61
C SER A 57 -0.56 2.13 9.54
N SER A 58 0.02 2.57 10.64
CA SER A 58 0.98 3.67 10.64
C SER A 58 2.11 3.37 9.61
N GLY A 59 2.55 4.40 8.88
CA GLY A 59 3.54 4.22 7.82
C GLY A 59 4.91 3.71 8.31
N VAL A 60 5.13 3.61 9.62
CA VAL A 60 6.43 3.29 10.24
C VAL A 60 6.36 2.18 11.29
N TYR A 61 5.21 1.52 11.47
CA TYR A 61 5.08 0.41 12.42
C TYR A 61 6.16 -0.67 12.23
N CYS A 62 6.55 -0.89 10.98
CA CYS A 62 7.47 -1.96 10.57
C CYS A 62 8.92 -1.76 11.05
N VAL A 63 9.26 -0.64 11.69
CA VAL A 63 10.61 -0.34 12.16
C VAL A 63 10.69 -0.02 13.66
N GLU A 64 9.55 0.03 14.35
CA GLU A 64 9.50 0.31 15.79
C GLU A 64 10.35 -0.69 16.59
N ASP A 65 10.19 -2.00 16.32
CA ASP A 65 10.87 -3.07 17.05
C ASP A 65 12.37 -3.19 16.71
N TRP A 66 12.85 -2.49 15.69
CA TRP A 66 14.27 -2.27 15.41
C TRP A 66 14.82 -0.97 16.04
N GLY A 67 14.04 -0.34 16.93
CA GLY A 67 14.48 0.79 17.74
C GLY A 67 14.27 2.17 17.13
N CYS A 68 13.44 2.29 16.11
CA CYS A 68 12.99 3.61 15.65
C CYS A 68 12.00 4.22 16.64
N THR A 69 12.21 5.48 17.00
CA THR A 69 11.19 6.29 17.67
C THR A 69 10.29 6.88 16.60
N VAL A 70 8.98 6.74 16.78
CA VAL A 70 7.99 7.17 15.78
C VAL A 70 6.98 8.14 16.39
N ALA A 71 6.60 9.15 15.63
CA ALA A 71 5.59 10.12 16.06
C ALA A 71 4.80 10.68 14.87
N TYR A 72 3.58 11.12 15.15
CA TYR A 72 2.84 12.00 14.24
C TYR A 72 3.29 13.44 14.47
N THR A 73 3.79 14.06 13.42
CA THR A 73 4.37 15.43 13.46
C THR A 73 3.57 16.43 12.63
N GLY A 74 2.27 16.14 12.40
CA GLY A 74 1.39 17.04 11.66
C GLY A 74 1.42 16.85 10.14
N SER A 75 1.88 15.70 9.65
CA SER A 75 1.82 15.39 8.21
C SER A 75 0.38 15.49 7.68
N PRO A 76 0.10 16.23 6.58
CA PRO A 76 -1.25 16.43 6.08
C PRO A 76 -2.00 15.16 5.69
N ASN A 77 -1.28 14.07 5.37
CA ASN A 77 -1.88 12.77 5.07
C ASN A 77 -1.96 11.83 6.31
N GLY A 78 -1.60 12.32 7.51
CA GLY A 78 -1.65 11.53 8.74
C GLY A 78 -0.49 10.54 8.93
N ALA A 79 0.49 10.52 8.04
CA ALA A 79 1.60 9.59 8.16
C ALA A 79 2.49 9.94 9.36
N LYS A 80 2.76 8.96 10.22
CA LYS A 80 3.80 9.07 11.25
C LYS A 80 5.18 8.97 10.62
N GLN A 81 6.17 9.52 11.30
CA GLN A 81 7.57 9.58 10.85
C GLN A 81 8.50 9.02 11.92
N CYS A 82 9.65 8.51 11.48
CA CYS A 82 10.74 8.20 12.42
C CYS A 82 11.39 9.52 12.86
N THR A 83 11.30 9.80 14.15
CA THR A 83 11.97 10.95 14.78
C THR A 83 13.37 10.59 15.28
N ALA A 84 13.65 9.29 15.45
CA ALA A 84 14.97 8.75 15.62
C ALA A 84 15.06 7.39 14.90
N HIS A 85 16.10 7.20 14.09
CA HIS A 85 16.33 5.97 13.34
C HIS A 85 17.03 4.91 14.17
N GLY A 86 16.70 3.64 13.93
CA GLY A 86 17.34 2.49 14.57
C GLY A 86 18.76 2.22 14.03
N VAL A 87 19.00 2.58 12.77
CA VAL A 87 20.34 2.57 12.14
C VAL A 87 20.76 4.02 11.92
N ARG A 88 21.86 4.44 12.55
CA ARG A 88 22.41 5.80 12.51
C ARG A 88 23.84 5.84 11.97
N THR A 89 24.51 4.71 11.97
CA THR A 89 25.85 4.53 11.44
C THR A 89 25.93 3.23 10.65
N THR A 90 26.90 3.09 9.77
CA THR A 90 27.13 1.85 9.00
C THR A 90 27.30 0.62 9.89
N ALA A 91 27.88 0.77 11.08
CA ALA A 91 28.07 -0.34 12.02
C ALA A 91 26.75 -0.87 12.63
N ASP A 92 25.70 -0.04 12.68
CA ASP A 92 24.42 -0.42 13.27
C ASP A 92 23.67 -1.48 12.42
N TRP A 93 23.98 -1.59 11.12
CA TRP A 93 23.40 -2.65 10.27
C TRP A 93 23.67 -4.05 10.81
N ALA A 94 24.79 -4.27 11.46
CA ALA A 94 25.14 -5.56 12.09
C ALA A 94 24.20 -5.93 13.27
N ARG A 95 23.43 -5.00 13.80
CA ARG A 95 22.47 -5.23 14.89
C ARG A 95 21.07 -5.60 14.41
N VAL A 96 20.79 -5.49 13.11
CA VAL A 96 19.49 -5.85 12.54
C VAL A 96 19.33 -7.37 12.59
N ARG A 97 18.36 -7.82 13.42
CA ARG A 97 18.04 -9.25 13.60
C ARG A 97 16.61 -9.54 13.18
N GLU A 98 16.28 -10.78 12.94
CA GLU A 98 14.91 -11.20 12.66
C GLU A 98 13.99 -10.85 13.84
N LEU A 99 12.80 -10.35 13.51
CA LEU A 99 11.74 -10.08 14.47
C LEU A 99 10.73 -11.23 14.48
N ASP A 100 10.10 -11.42 15.63
CA ASP A 100 8.94 -12.30 15.76
C ASP A 100 7.70 -11.56 15.23
N PRO A 101 7.01 -12.08 14.22
CA PRO A 101 5.77 -11.49 13.70
C PRO A 101 4.65 -11.32 14.73
N GLY A 102 4.64 -12.17 15.78
CA GLY A 102 3.62 -12.15 16.82
C GLY A 102 3.90 -11.21 17.98
N ALA A 103 5.05 -10.53 18.00
CA ALA A 103 5.47 -9.67 19.11
C ALA A 103 5.54 -8.18 18.71
N GLY A 104 5.62 -7.31 19.72
CA GLY A 104 5.87 -5.88 19.55
C GLY A 104 4.86 -5.17 18.64
N ALA A 105 5.35 -4.27 17.84
CA ALA A 105 4.55 -3.52 16.87
C ALA A 105 3.95 -4.43 15.79
N LEU A 106 4.69 -5.43 15.31
CA LEU A 106 4.20 -6.39 14.34
C LEU A 106 3.02 -7.18 14.89
N GLY A 107 3.11 -7.67 16.13
CA GLY A 107 2.02 -8.38 16.82
C GLY A 107 0.79 -7.50 17.02
N ARG A 108 0.98 -6.23 17.41
CA ARG A 108 -0.10 -5.22 17.52
C ARG A 108 -0.89 -5.08 16.22
N GLU A 109 -0.20 -4.99 15.08
CA GLU A 109 -0.85 -4.85 13.78
C GLU A 109 -1.61 -6.14 13.37
N LEU A 110 -1.08 -7.32 13.70
CA LEU A 110 -1.82 -8.59 13.49
C LEU A 110 -3.07 -8.68 14.37
N ASP A 111 -3.03 -8.17 15.60
CA ASP A 111 -4.21 -8.11 16.46
C ASP A 111 -5.27 -7.15 15.91
N ALA A 112 -4.85 -5.98 15.38
CA ALA A 112 -5.75 -5.08 14.67
C ALA A 112 -6.39 -5.76 13.46
N LEU A 113 -5.60 -6.46 12.65
CA LEU A 113 -6.09 -7.22 11.51
C LEU A 113 -7.15 -8.25 11.92
N ARG A 114 -6.90 -9.04 12.97
CA ARG A 114 -7.88 -10.02 13.49
C ARG A 114 -9.19 -9.36 13.93
N LEU A 115 -9.11 -8.18 14.56
CA LEU A 115 -10.28 -7.40 14.95
C LEU A 115 -11.05 -6.90 13.71
N ILE A 116 -10.38 -6.42 12.67
CA ILE A 116 -10.99 -5.98 11.42
C ILE A 116 -11.69 -7.14 10.71
N VAL A 117 -11.01 -8.27 10.56
CA VAL A 117 -11.55 -9.47 9.89
C VAL A 117 -12.82 -9.97 10.58
N ARG A 118 -12.83 -9.98 11.93
CA ARG A 118 -14.01 -10.39 12.71
C ARG A 118 -15.11 -9.33 12.72
N GLY A 119 -14.75 -8.06 12.70
CA GLY A 119 -15.69 -6.94 12.86
C GLY A 119 -16.28 -6.42 11.55
N ARG A 120 -15.83 -6.88 10.38
CA ARG A 120 -16.44 -6.49 9.10
C ARG A 120 -17.88 -6.98 9.03
N HIS A 121 -18.75 -6.15 8.48
CA HIS A 121 -20.21 -6.42 8.42
C HIS A 121 -20.66 -6.99 7.07
N ASP A 122 -19.75 -7.15 6.13
CA ASP A 122 -19.98 -7.63 4.76
C ASP A 122 -18.84 -8.56 4.31
N ASP A 123 -18.81 -8.94 3.03
CA ASP A 123 -17.82 -9.84 2.45
C ASP A 123 -16.62 -9.13 1.79
N ALA A 124 -16.45 -7.81 2.01
CA ALA A 124 -15.35 -7.04 1.43
C ALA A 124 -13.99 -7.69 1.75
N PRO A 125 -13.12 -7.93 0.77
CA PRO A 125 -11.78 -8.42 1.03
C PRO A 125 -10.98 -7.48 1.93
N VAL A 126 -10.15 -8.04 2.82
CA VAL A 126 -9.25 -7.31 3.71
C VAL A 126 -7.81 -7.48 3.24
N LEU A 127 -7.15 -6.39 2.90
CA LEU A 127 -5.73 -6.35 2.55
C LEU A 127 -4.91 -5.80 3.71
N HIS A 128 -3.92 -6.57 4.15
CA HIS A 128 -2.97 -6.09 5.16
C HIS A 128 -1.81 -5.34 4.50
N THR A 129 -1.41 -4.20 5.08
CA THR A 129 -0.31 -3.39 4.53
C THR A 129 1.04 -3.96 4.95
N ILE A 130 1.89 -4.23 3.96
CA ILE A 130 3.27 -4.69 4.10
C ILE A 130 4.17 -3.68 3.38
N PHE A 131 5.33 -3.34 3.94
CA PHE A 131 6.33 -2.53 3.24
C PHE A 131 7.40 -3.41 2.60
N ALA A 132 7.77 -3.10 1.34
CA ALA A 132 8.84 -3.79 0.64
C ALA A 132 10.18 -3.66 1.39
N PRO A 133 11.09 -4.66 1.33
CA PRO A 133 12.26 -4.72 2.20
C PRO A 133 13.18 -3.49 2.14
N LEU A 134 13.46 -2.96 0.95
CA LEU A 134 14.29 -1.75 0.82
C LEU A 134 13.57 -0.50 1.37
N THR A 135 12.24 -0.46 1.30
CA THR A 135 11.43 0.59 1.95
C THR A 135 11.55 0.52 3.47
N VAL A 136 11.55 -0.69 4.04
CA VAL A 136 11.78 -0.89 5.48
C VAL A 136 13.20 -0.44 5.85
N ALA A 137 14.21 -0.82 5.08
CA ALA A 137 15.58 -0.37 5.30
C ALA A 137 15.71 1.16 5.24
N ARG A 138 15.00 1.82 4.31
CA ARG A 138 14.96 3.30 4.21
C ARG A 138 14.31 3.91 5.46
N LYS A 139 13.20 3.35 5.94
CA LYS A 139 12.55 3.84 7.17
C LYS A 139 13.43 3.65 8.40
N LEU A 140 14.19 2.54 8.44
CA LEU A 140 15.08 2.20 9.53
C LEU A 140 16.31 3.12 9.63
N ALA A 141 16.85 3.56 8.50
CA ALA A 141 18.11 4.30 8.43
C ALA A 141 18.00 5.74 7.88
N GLY A 142 16.86 6.12 7.33
CA GLY A 142 16.74 7.43 6.67
C GLY A 142 17.73 7.58 5.51
N GLU A 143 18.36 8.76 5.41
CA GLU A 143 19.34 9.08 4.36
C GLU A 143 20.66 8.30 4.49
N GLN A 144 20.96 7.75 5.68
CA GLN A 144 22.13 6.90 5.90
C GLN A 144 22.13 5.69 4.97
N LEU A 145 20.93 5.16 4.59
CA LEU A 145 20.84 4.05 3.64
C LEU A 145 21.50 4.38 2.29
N ASP A 146 21.33 5.61 1.76
CA ASP A 146 21.88 5.98 0.45
C ASP A 146 23.39 6.01 0.48
N ALA A 147 23.97 6.61 1.53
CA ALA A 147 25.40 6.66 1.73
C ALA A 147 26.00 5.25 1.85
N ASP A 148 25.36 4.39 2.64
CA ASP A 148 25.85 3.02 2.89
C ASP A 148 25.71 2.12 1.66
N LEU A 149 24.61 2.21 0.88
CA LEU A 149 24.45 1.44 -0.36
C LEU A 149 25.50 1.79 -1.41
N ARG A 150 25.95 3.05 -1.45
CA ARG A 150 26.99 3.49 -2.39
C ARG A 150 28.40 3.18 -1.92
N ALA A 151 28.69 3.43 -0.66
CA ALA A 151 30.04 3.34 -0.13
C ALA A 151 30.39 1.94 0.42
N THR A 152 29.45 1.29 1.09
CA THR A 152 29.66 0.04 1.84
C THR A 152 28.48 -0.92 1.72
N PRO A 153 28.02 -1.30 0.51
CA PRO A 153 26.86 -2.15 0.33
C PRO A 153 26.97 -3.49 1.06
N GLN A 154 28.18 -3.99 1.24
CA GLN A 154 28.47 -5.25 1.99
C GLN A 154 28.04 -5.16 3.47
N ALA A 155 27.93 -3.99 4.06
CA ALA A 155 27.42 -3.81 5.42
C ALA A 155 25.88 -3.87 5.45
N VAL A 156 25.21 -3.39 4.39
CA VAL A 156 23.74 -3.32 4.29
C VAL A 156 23.13 -4.65 3.87
N LEU A 157 23.75 -5.39 2.96
CA LEU A 157 23.18 -6.58 2.33
C LEU A 157 22.73 -7.68 3.33
N PRO A 158 23.52 -8.04 4.38
CA PRO A 158 23.06 -9.02 5.37
C PRO A 158 21.84 -8.54 6.16
N ALA A 159 21.77 -7.24 6.47
CA ALA A 159 20.62 -6.65 7.14
C ALA A 159 19.39 -6.63 6.22
N LEU A 160 19.54 -6.27 4.95
CA LEU A 160 18.46 -6.29 3.96
C LEU A 160 17.90 -7.71 3.77
N GLU A 161 18.75 -8.73 3.80
CA GLU A 161 18.34 -10.13 3.78
C GLU A 161 17.51 -10.50 5.02
N THR A 162 17.97 -10.08 6.21
CA THR A 162 17.25 -10.28 7.48
C THR A 162 15.90 -9.56 7.50
N ILE A 163 15.85 -8.32 7.01
CA ILE A 163 14.62 -7.57 6.83
C ILE A 163 13.69 -8.32 5.87
N THR A 164 14.20 -8.81 4.73
CA THR A 164 13.41 -9.56 3.74
C THR A 164 12.77 -10.80 4.37
N ARG A 165 13.52 -11.59 5.15
CA ARG A 165 12.96 -12.75 5.87
C ARG A 165 11.90 -12.35 6.88
N THR A 166 12.17 -11.31 7.69
CA THR A 166 11.21 -10.80 8.68
C THR A 166 9.90 -10.37 8.02
N VAL A 167 9.99 -9.55 6.97
CA VAL A 167 8.81 -9.03 6.26
C VAL A 167 8.03 -10.16 5.58
N THR A 168 8.71 -11.15 5.00
CA THR A 168 8.06 -12.32 4.38
C THR A 168 7.32 -13.16 5.42
N ARG A 169 7.95 -13.46 6.57
CA ARG A 169 7.29 -14.18 7.68
C ARG A 169 6.10 -13.40 8.23
N TYR A 170 6.23 -12.10 8.37
CA TYR A 170 5.14 -11.22 8.81
C TYR A 170 3.98 -11.20 7.81
N ALA A 171 4.27 -11.12 6.51
CA ALA A 171 3.26 -11.17 5.46
C ALA A 171 2.48 -12.51 5.48
N LEU A 172 3.17 -13.63 5.68
CA LEU A 172 2.54 -14.94 5.84
C LEU A 172 1.69 -15.00 7.11
N ALA A 173 2.17 -14.46 8.24
CA ALA A 173 1.40 -14.37 9.49
C ALA A 173 0.15 -13.50 9.34
N ALA A 174 0.17 -12.45 8.50
CA ALA A 174 -1.01 -11.65 8.19
C ALA A 174 -2.06 -12.45 7.41
N LEU A 175 -1.64 -13.31 6.46
CA LEU A 175 -2.55 -14.23 5.76
C LEU A 175 -3.13 -15.26 6.74
N ASP A 176 -2.33 -15.79 7.67
CA ASP A 176 -2.79 -16.70 8.73
C ASP A 176 -3.76 -16.00 9.71
N ALA A 177 -3.60 -14.71 9.95
CA ALA A 177 -4.51 -13.90 10.76
C ALA A 177 -5.85 -13.59 10.07
N GLY A 178 -6.04 -14.00 8.81
CA GLY A 178 -7.30 -13.93 8.07
C GLY A 178 -7.35 -12.80 7.03
N ALA A 179 -6.23 -12.18 6.67
CA ALA A 179 -6.21 -11.29 5.52
C ALA A 179 -6.55 -12.06 4.23
N ASP A 180 -7.39 -11.47 3.39
CA ASP A 180 -7.69 -12.04 2.06
C ASP A 180 -6.52 -11.82 1.09
N GLY A 181 -5.63 -10.90 1.41
CA GLY A 181 -4.45 -10.58 0.62
C GLY A 181 -3.57 -9.51 1.25
N LEU A 182 -2.62 -9.01 0.47
CA LEU A 182 -1.59 -8.09 0.90
C LEU A 182 -1.60 -6.81 0.05
N PHE A 183 -1.43 -5.67 0.70
CA PHE A 183 -1.08 -4.40 0.08
C PHE A 183 0.42 -4.16 0.30
N VAL A 184 1.23 -4.45 -0.70
CA VAL A 184 2.70 -4.33 -0.61
C VAL A 184 3.12 -2.96 -1.11
N ALA A 185 3.60 -2.10 -0.21
CA ALA A 185 4.02 -0.74 -0.54
C ALA A 185 5.52 -0.65 -0.79
N THR A 186 5.94 -0.19 -1.99
CA THR A 186 7.30 0.21 -2.26
C THR A 186 7.39 1.73 -2.39
N GLN A 187 8.25 2.34 -1.57
CA GLN A 187 8.50 3.80 -1.55
C GLN A 187 9.91 4.13 -2.04
N THR A 188 10.60 3.16 -2.62
CA THR A 188 11.98 3.27 -3.09
C THR A 188 12.13 2.96 -4.57
N ALA A 189 11.03 2.70 -5.27
CA ALA A 189 11.00 2.29 -6.67
C ALA A 189 10.74 3.46 -7.65
N SER A 190 11.24 4.64 -7.33
CA SER A 190 11.11 5.84 -8.15
C SER A 190 12.45 6.58 -8.25
N ARG A 191 12.61 7.40 -9.27
CA ARG A 191 13.81 8.25 -9.40
C ARG A 191 13.89 9.36 -8.36
N GLU A 192 12.76 9.71 -7.74
CA GLU A 192 12.74 10.61 -6.58
C GLU A 192 13.42 9.97 -5.35
N ALA A 193 13.23 8.66 -5.17
CA ALA A 193 13.82 7.93 -4.05
C ALA A 193 15.29 7.59 -4.29
N PHE A 194 15.62 7.15 -5.51
CA PHE A 194 16.99 6.83 -5.92
C PHE A 194 17.22 7.30 -7.35
N ALA A 195 18.20 8.21 -7.51
CA ALA A 195 18.56 8.76 -8.81
C ALA A 195 19.34 7.76 -9.69
N GLY A 196 19.99 6.79 -9.09
CA GLY A 196 20.79 5.77 -9.77
C GLY A 196 20.06 4.44 -9.93
N ASP A 197 20.83 3.35 -9.89
CA ASP A 197 20.37 1.98 -10.09
C ASP A 197 20.13 1.20 -8.77
N GLU A 198 20.20 1.90 -7.62
CA GLU A 198 20.11 1.30 -6.29
C GLU A 198 18.85 0.45 -6.11
N PHE A 199 17.70 0.94 -6.62
CA PHE A 199 16.47 0.16 -6.55
C PHE A 199 16.60 -1.13 -7.38
N THR A 200 17.12 -1.05 -8.60
CA THR A 200 17.28 -2.22 -9.49
C THR A 200 18.25 -3.24 -8.91
N ARG A 201 19.34 -2.76 -8.28
CA ARG A 201 20.37 -3.64 -7.70
C ARG A 201 19.97 -4.26 -6.37
N PHE A 202 19.29 -3.52 -5.51
CA PHE A 202 19.04 -3.92 -4.12
C PHE A 202 17.55 -4.10 -3.82
N GLY A 203 16.69 -3.19 -4.27
CA GLY A 203 15.27 -3.18 -3.94
C GLY A 203 14.46 -4.20 -4.72
N LEU A 204 14.65 -4.27 -6.03
CA LEU A 204 13.90 -5.17 -6.91
C LEU A 204 14.12 -6.66 -6.57
N PRO A 205 15.37 -7.15 -6.36
CA PRO A 205 15.59 -8.54 -5.95
C PRO A 205 14.96 -8.87 -4.58
N ALA A 206 15.06 -7.97 -3.61
CA ALA A 206 14.47 -8.18 -2.29
C ALA A 206 12.93 -8.17 -2.33
N THR A 207 12.33 -7.25 -3.12
CA THR A 207 10.88 -7.20 -3.36
C THR A 207 10.39 -8.46 -4.08
N ARG A 208 11.13 -8.94 -5.08
CA ARG A 208 10.84 -10.19 -5.79
C ARG A 208 10.78 -11.38 -4.83
N ARG A 209 11.80 -11.55 -3.98
CA ARG A 209 11.84 -12.65 -2.98
C ARG A 209 10.66 -12.61 -2.02
N LEU A 210 10.30 -11.42 -1.52
CA LEU A 210 9.10 -11.25 -0.71
C LEU A 210 7.84 -11.74 -1.46
N LEU A 211 7.63 -11.24 -2.69
CA LEU A 211 6.42 -11.54 -3.45
C LEU A 211 6.35 -13.01 -3.87
N GLU A 212 7.46 -13.61 -4.29
CA GLU A 212 7.56 -15.04 -4.58
C GLU A 212 7.28 -15.90 -3.33
N GLY A 213 7.77 -15.46 -2.16
CA GLY A 213 7.55 -16.15 -0.89
C GLY A 213 6.08 -16.15 -0.42
N VAL A 214 5.29 -15.15 -0.82
CA VAL A 214 3.87 -15.05 -0.43
C VAL A 214 2.91 -15.49 -1.54
N ALA A 215 3.33 -15.51 -2.80
CA ALA A 215 2.49 -15.82 -3.97
C ALA A 215 1.70 -17.13 -3.84
N PRO A 216 2.25 -18.24 -3.31
CA PRO A 216 1.51 -19.49 -3.19
C PRO A 216 0.30 -19.42 -2.24
N ARG A 217 0.26 -18.42 -1.37
CA ARG A 217 -0.74 -18.29 -0.30
C ARG A 217 -1.64 -17.06 -0.45
N SER A 218 -1.17 -16.00 -1.10
CA SER A 218 -1.91 -14.76 -1.27
C SER A 218 -2.84 -14.84 -2.49
N LYS A 219 -4.14 -14.74 -2.26
CA LYS A 219 -5.16 -14.70 -3.32
C LYS A 219 -5.29 -13.32 -3.95
N PHE A 220 -4.80 -12.28 -3.29
CA PHE A 220 -4.84 -10.90 -3.74
C PHE A 220 -3.59 -10.16 -3.23
N THR A 221 -2.59 -9.99 -4.07
CA THR A 221 -1.45 -9.10 -3.80
C THR A 221 -1.60 -7.85 -4.65
N LEU A 222 -1.76 -6.69 -4.00
CA LEU A 222 -1.76 -5.38 -4.60
C LEU A 222 -0.41 -4.73 -4.33
N LEU A 223 0.34 -4.37 -5.38
CA LEU A 223 1.60 -3.66 -5.26
C LEU A 223 1.37 -2.16 -5.44
N HIS A 224 1.72 -1.37 -4.43
CA HIS A 224 1.70 0.10 -4.50
C HIS A 224 3.11 0.63 -4.78
N ILE A 225 3.22 1.49 -5.78
CA ILE A 225 4.47 2.14 -6.18
C ILE A 225 4.34 3.64 -5.90
N HIS A 226 5.09 4.10 -4.90
CA HIS A 226 5.07 5.51 -4.50
C HIS A 226 6.10 6.35 -5.26
N GLY A 227 5.73 7.61 -5.53
CA GLY A 227 6.63 8.61 -6.12
C GLY A 227 6.37 8.85 -7.61
N ARG A 228 7.26 9.64 -8.22
CA ARG A 228 7.27 9.95 -9.67
C ARG A 228 8.37 9.15 -10.37
N ASP A 229 8.27 9.07 -11.70
CA ASP A 229 9.22 8.29 -12.50
C ASP A 229 9.42 6.87 -11.94
N VAL A 230 8.32 6.18 -11.76
CA VAL A 230 8.29 4.87 -11.12
C VAL A 230 8.83 3.77 -12.02
N ALA A 231 9.48 2.78 -11.44
CA ALA A 231 9.98 1.59 -12.14
C ALA A 231 8.84 0.61 -12.49
N PHE A 232 7.81 1.10 -13.21
CA PHE A 232 6.56 0.38 -13.46
C PHE A 232 6.79 -0.99 -14.09
N ASP A 233 7.51 -1.06 -15.22
CA ASP A 233 7.68 -2.32 -15.96
C ASP A 233 8.44 -3.40 -15.18
N ALA A 234 9.46 -3.00 -14.45
CA ALA A 234 10.22 -3.92 -13.61
C ALA A 234 9.35 -4.54 -12.49
N LEU A 235 8.41 -3.75 -11.96
CA LEU A 235 7.50 -4.17 -10.90
C LEU A 235 6.27 -4.90 -11.46
N ALA A 236 5.79 -4.53 -12.64
CA ALA A 236 4.70 -5.21 -13.35
C ALA A 236 5.06 -6.66 -13.76
N ALA A 237 6.35 -6.98 -13.85
CA ALA A 237 6.84 -8.33 -14.11
C ALA A 237 6.90 -9.24 -12.86
N LEU A 238 6.51 -8.73 -11.68
CA LEU A 238 6.50 -9.49 -10.42
C LEU A 238 5.15 -10.22 -10.25
N PRO A 239 5.10 -11.29 -9.42
CA PRO A 239 3.88 -12.09 -9.21
C PRO A 239 2.88 -11.35 -8.31
N VAL A 240 2.18 -10.38 -8.88
CA VAL A 240 1.14 -9.58 -8.22
C VAL A 240 -0.16 -9.58 -9.02
N HIS A 241 -1.29 -9.38 -8.36
CA HIS A 241 -2.62 -9.42 -8.97
C HIS A 241 -3.11 -8.04 -9.39
N ALA A 242 -2.62 -6.99 -8.73
CA ALA A 242 -2.99 -5.61 -9.03
C ALA A 242 -1.83 -4.65 -8.76
N ILE A 243 -1.81 -3.50 -9.44
CA ILE A 243 -0.82 -2.43 -9.24
C ILE A 243 -1.55 -1.11 -9.02
N ASN A 244 -1.06 -0.35 -8.02
CA ASN A 244 -1.47 1.03 -7.72
C ASN A 244 -0.24 1.95 -7.76
N TRP A 245 -0.39 3.12 -8.33
CA TRP A 245 0.61 4.19 -8.35
C TRP A 245 -0.10 5.53 -8.51
N HIS A 246 0.63 6.64 -8.53
CA HIS A 246 0.08 7.98 -8.77
C HIS A 246 -0.25 8.20 -10.26
N ASP A 247 -1.19 7.45 -10.82
CA ASP A 247 -1.52 7.43 -12.26
C ASP A 247 -1.96 8.80 -12.81
N ARG A 248 -2.47 9.68 -11.94
CA ARG A 248 -2.81 11.07 -12.28
C ARG A 248 -1.60 12.02 -12.26
N LEU A 249 -0.45 11.54 -11.81
CA LEU A 249 0.75 12.36 -11.62
C LEU A 249 1.93 11.90 -12.46
N THR A 250 2.04 10.60 -12.74
CA THR A 250 3.19 9.99 -13.44
C THR A 250 2.74 8.84 -14.33
N PRO A 251 3.36 8.66 -15.52
CA PRO A 251 3.07 7.53 -16.41
C PRO A 251 3.36 6.15 -15.74
N PRO A 252 2.74 5.09 -16.29
CA PRO A 252 1.78 5.08 -17.40
C PRO A 252 0.38 5.54 -16.98
N SER A 253 -0.48 5.89 -17.95
CA SER A 253 -1.92 6.02 -17.71
C SER A 253 -2.55 4.65 -17.40
N LEU A 254 -3.78 4.61 -16.84
CA LEU A 254 -4.46 3.35 -16.53
C LEU A 254 -4.62 2.46 -17.78
N GLY A 255 -5.00 3.04 -18.92
CA GLY A 255 -5.14 2.30 -20.17
C GLY A 255 -3.82 1.75 -20.71
N GLU A 256 -2.72 2.50 -20.59
CA GLU A 256 -1.38 2.02 -20.95
C GLU A 256 -0.91 0.91 -20.00
N ALA A 257 -1.14 1.07 -18.71
CA ALA A 257 -0.78 0.07 -17.72
C ALA A 257 -1.49 -1.27 -17.97
N LEU A 258 -2.79 -1.25 -18.29
CA LEU A 258 -3.54 -2.48 -18.63
C LEU A 258 -3.01 -3.21 -19.86
N ARG A 259 -2.38 -2.51 -20.82
CA ARG A 259 -1.74 -3.17 -21.96
C ARG A 259 -0.41 -3.83 -21.59
N ARG A 260 0.26 -3.36 -20.54
CA ARG A 260 1.61 -3.77 -20.13
C ARG A 260 1.63 -4.73 -18.94
N PHE A 261 0.55 -4.77 -18.18
CA PHE A 261 0.41 -5.58 -16.97
C PHE A 261 -0.79 -6.51 -17.08
N PRO A 262 -0.67 -7.82 -16.82
CA PRO A 262 -1.76 -8.78 -17.01
C PRO A 262 -2.84 -8.74 -15.92
N GLY A 263 -2.59 -8.14 -14.77
CA GLY A 263 -3.53 -8.01 -13.65
C GLY A 263 -4.39 -6.74 -13.72
N ALA A 264 -5.03 -6.39 -12.62
CA ALA A 264 -5.86 -5.20 -12.50
C ALA A 264 -5.02 -3.94 -12.17
N VAL A 265 -5.51 -2.77 -12.60
CA VAL A 265 -4.99 -1.47 -12.18
C VAL A 265 -5.87 -0.88 -11.09
N VAL A 266 -5.24 -0.19 -10.14
CA VAL A 266 -5.91 0.43 -9.00
C VAL A 266 -5.53 1.91 -9.00
N GLY A 267 -6.49 2.81 -9.22
CA GLY A 267 -6.19 4.23 -9.36
C GLY A 267 -7.37 5.00 -9.94
N GLY A 268 -7.07 6.09 -10.61
CA GLY A 268 -8.03 6.93 -11.33
C GLY A 268 -8.41 8.21 -10.61
N LEU A 269 -7.99 8.43 -9.38
CA LEU A 269 -8.31 9.62 -8.59
C LEU A 269 -7.05 10.29 -8.04
N SER A 270 -6.96 11.61 -8.22
CA SER A 270 -5.89 12.41 -7.63
C SER A 270 -6.23 12.76 -6.19
N GLU A 271 -5.47 12.21 -5.23
CA GLU A 271 -5.68 12.44 -3.79
C GLU A 271 -5.41 13.88 -3.36
N TRP A 272 -4.40 14.53 -3.94
CA TRP A 272 -3.98 15.88 -3.56
C TRP A 272 -4.70 17.00 -4.33
N GLN A 273 -5.09 16.74 -5.58
CA GLN A 273 -5.73 17.76 -6.39
C GLN A 273 -7.26 17.61 -6.29
N THR A 274 -7.80 16.58 -6.92
CA THR A 274 -9.25 16.47 -7.12
C THR A 274 -10.00 16.07 -5.86
N LEU A 275 -9.52 15.02 -5.16
CA LEU A 275 -10.16 14.57 -3.91
C LEU A 275 -10.00 15.56 -2.75
N ARG A 276 -8.92 16.33 -2.71
CA ARG A 276 -8.73 17.34 -1.66
C ARG A 276 -9.29 18.70 -1.99
N ARG A 277 -9.11 19.18 -3.23
CA ARG A 277 -9.30 20.58 -3.61
C ARG A 277 -10.28 20.81 -4.76
N GLY A 278 -10.59 19.79 -5.55
CA GLY A 278 -11.47 19.92 -6.70
C GLY A 278 -12.92 20.04 -6.29
N PRO A 279 -13.80 20.54 -7.16
CA PRO A 279 -15.23 20.39 -6.94
C PRO A 279 -15.67 18.94 -7.11
N ALA A 280 -16.77 18.55 -6.48
CA ALA A 280 -17.33 17.19 -6.57
C ALA A 280 -17.58 16.73 -8.04
N GLY A 281 -17.88 17.66 -8.95
CA GLY A 281 -18.02 17.38 -10.39
C GLY A 281 -16.71 16.86 -11.02
N ALA A 282 -15.57 17.47 -10.68
CA ALA A 282 -14.28 17.02 -11.19
C ALA A 282 -13.90 15.61 -10.66
N VAL A 283 -14.34 15.28 -9.45
CA VAL A 283 -14.17 13.90 -8.93
C VAL A 283 -14.96 12.90 -9.78
N ALA A 284 -16.20 13.21 -10.12
CA ALA A 284 -17.01 12.35 -10.99
C ALA A 284 -16.45 12.23 -12.41
N GLU A 285 -15.83 13.30 -12.94
CA GLU A 285 -15.15 13.31 -14.24
C GLU A 285 -13.91 12.38 -14.22
N GLU A 286 -13.09 12.43 -13.17
CA GLU A 286 -11.94 11.51 -13.02
C GLU A 286 -12.38 10.05 -12.94
N VAL A 287 -13.46 9.73 -12.21
CA VAL A 287 -14.04 8.38 -12.19
C VAL A 287 -14.47 7.97 -13.61
N GLY A 288 -15.22 8.83 -14.31
CA GLY A 288 -15.66 8.55 -15.69
C GLY A 288 -14.49 8.34 -16.65
N ASP A 289 -13.43 9.13 -16.51
CA ASP A 289 -12.21 9.00 -17.30
C ASP A 289 -11.49 7.67 -17.02
N ALA A 290 -11.34 7.28 -15.76
CA ALA A 290 -10.73 6.00 -15.38
C ALA A 290 -11.51 4.80 -15.98
N ILE A 291 -12.84 4.86 -15.95
CA ILE A 291 -13.72 3.85 -16.55
C ILE A 291 -13.56 3.83 -18.08
N ARG A 292 -13.49 4.98 -18.73
CA ARG A 292 -13.27 5.04 -20.20
C ARG A 292 -11.90 4.45 -20.59
N GLN A 293 -10.82 4.80 -19.87
CA GLN A 293 -9.46 4.30 -20.15
C GLN A 293 -9.36 2.78 -20.07
N THR A 294 -10.16 2.16 -19.20
CA THR A 294 -10.11 0.73 -18.89
C THR A 294 -11.31 -0.05 -19.46
N GLN A 295 -12.26 0.66 -20.08
CA GLN A 295 -13.57 0.09 -20.49
C GLN A 295 -14.29 -0.62 -19.33
N GLY A 296 -14.09 -0.13 -18.10
CA GLY A 296 -14.64 -0.69 -16.88
C GLY A 296 -14.09 -2.06 -16.46
N ARG A 297 -13.05 -2.58 -17.13
CA ARG A 297 -12.48 -3.90 -16.88
C ARG A 297 -11.10 -3.81 -16.25
N GLY A 298 -10.81 -4.70 -15.30
CA GLY A 298 -9.50 -4.73 -14.64
C GLY A 298 -9.18 -3.43 -13.88
N LEU A 299 -10.22 -2.71 -13.43
CA LEU A 299 -10.11 -1.46 -12.70
C LEU A 299 -10.69 -1.59 -11.29
N ILE A 300 -9.95 -1.11 -10.31
CA ILE A 300 -10.46 -0.75 -8.98
C ILE A 300 -10.26 0.76 -8.85
N VAL A 301 -11.35 1.52 -8.74
CA VAL A 301 -11.29 2.97 -8.59
C VAL A 301 -10.77 3.32 -7.21
N ALA A 302 -9.68 4.06 -7.16
CA ALA A 302 -9.00 4.42 -5.91
C ALA A 302 -8.13 5.66 -6.09
N PRO A 303 -7.67 6.31 -5.00
CA PRO A 303 -6.62 7.31 -5.09
C PRO A 303 -5.27 6.68 -5.47
N GLY A 304 -4.38 7.48 -6.04
CA GLY A 304 -3.00 7.07 -6.35
C GLY A 304 -2.19 6.75 -5.10
N CYS A 305 -2.53 7.36 -3.96
CA CYS A 305 -1.91 7.11 -2.65
C CYS A 305 -2.89 7.40 -1.51
N VAL A 306 -2.36 7.61 -0.30
CA VAL A 306 -3.12 7.93 0.92
C VAL A 306 -3.85 9.26 0.79
N LEU A 307 -5.10 9.28 1.19
CA LEU A 307 -5.90 10.51 1.26
C LEU A 307 -5.34 11.49 2.29
N PRO A 308 -5.30 12.79 1.97
CA PRO A 308 -5.12 13.83 2.98
C PRO A 308 -6.21 13.76 4.06
N LEU A 309 -5.85 14.10 5.30
CA LEU A 309 -6.79 14.07 6.43
C LEU A 309 -7.96 15.06 6.26
N ASP A 310 -7.70 16.17 5.57
CA ASP A 310 -8.65 17.25 5.29
C ASP A 310 -9.37 17.10 3.93
N ALA A 311 -9.25 15.95 3.26
CA ALA A 311 -10.04 15.67 2.07
C ALA A 311 -11.54 15.63 2.44
N PRO A 312 -12.39 16.47 1.79
CA PRO A 312 -13.81 16.55 2.14
C PRO A 312 -14.51 15.20 1.91
N GLU A 313 -15.30 14.75 2.87
CA GLU A 313 -16.07 13.51 2.74
C GLU A 313 -17.06 13.56 1.58
N THR A 314 -17.61 14.73 1.28
CA THR A 314 -18.48 14.93 0.11
C THR A 314 -17.80 14.61 -1.22
N HIS A 315 -16.48 14.73 -1.33
CA HIS A 315 -15.73 14.32 -2.52
C HIS A 315 -15.59 12.80 -2.63
N LEU A 316 -15.43 12.13 -1.49
CA LEU A 316 -15.43 10.66 -1.43
C LEU A 316 -16.82 10.10 -1.77
N ASP A 317 -17.88 10.72 -1.23
CA ASP A 317 -19.27 10.40 -1.60
C ASP A 317 -19.49 10.58 -3.11
N ALA A 318 -19.02 11.70 -3.69
CA ALA A 318 -19.13 11.95 -5.12
C ALA A 318 -18.44 10.89 -5.98
N ALA A 319 -17.26 10.39 -5.55
CA ALA A 319 -16.57 9.32 -6.24
C ALA A 319 -17.34 7.99 -6.16
N VAL A 320 -17.81 7.62 -4.96
CA VAL A 320 -18.62 6.39 -4.75
C VAL A 320 -19.89 6.45 -5.58
N ASP A 321 -20.60 7.59 -5.59
CA ASP A 321 -21.82 7.79 -6.37
C ASP A 321 -21.54 7.73 -7.87
N ALA A 322 -20.44 8.33 -8.33
CA ALA A 322 -20.05 8.27 -9.73
C ALA A 322 -19.78 6.83 -10.18
N VAL A 323 -19.09 6.03 -9.38
CA VAL A 323 -18.87 4.59 -9.65
C VAL A 323 -20.20 3.83 -9.66
N LYS A 324 -21.11 4.10 -8.68
CA LYS A 324 -22.41 3.43 -8.60
C LYS A 324 -23.35 3.77 -9.78
N ARG A 325 -23.23 4.97 -10.35
CA ARG A 325 -24.00 5.38 -11.55
C ARG A 325 -23.48 4.75 -12.84
N ASN A 326 -22.17 4.47 -12.93
CA ASN A 326 -21.55 3.83 -14.10
C ASN A 326 -21.67 2.29 -13.99
N ARG A 327 -22.92 1.79 -13.95
CA ARG A 327 -23.18 0.35 -14.08
C ARG A 327 -22.94 -0.09 -15.52
N ALA A 328 -22.29 -1.25 -15.67
CA ALA A 328 -22.07 -1.87 -16.98
C ALA A 328 -23.37 -2.44 -17.55
#